data_c263284451239369018d5050924a8748
#
_entry.id   c263284451239369018d5050924a8748
#
_cell.length_a   1.000
_cell.length_b   1.000
_cell.length_c   1.000
_cell.angle_alpha   90.00
_cell.angle_beta   90.00
_cell.angle_gamma   90.00
#
_symmetry.space_group_name_H-M   'P 1'
#
loop_
_entity.id
_entity.type
_entity.pdbx_description
1 polymer ?
#
loop_
_entity_poly.entity_id
_entity_poly.type
_entity_poly.pdbx_seq_one_letter_code
_entity_poly.pdbx_strand_id
1 'polypeptide(L)'
;FRERLGAGLSLEAREVVEGLVLGDKGGLETAYPLFQRAGLAHLLALSGLHVGVLVGFAVLGLYPLGRWRYLLALALLPFYLLLAGPSPSLVRASLMAGLSLLGLFLGLGGAGVVQALGLALFLQLLLRPEALLGLGFQLSYLAVLGLALVLPALRLPPGPRGYLLGG
;
A
#
# COMPACT_ATOMS: atom_id res chain seq x y z
N PHE A 1 -14.19 -6.35 -22.95
CA PHE A 1 -14.11 -5.47 -21.78
C PHE A 1 -13.45 -4.13 -22.14
N ARG A 2 -12.29 -4.13 -22.84
CA ARG A 2 -11.61 -2.90 -23.33
C ARG A 2 -12.51 -2.04 -24.24
N GLU A 3 -13.29 -2.65 -25.14
CA GLU A 3 -14.19 -1.91 -26.05
C GLU A 3 -15.37 -1.22 -25.31
N ARG A 4 -15.82 -1.79 -24.20
CA ARG A 4 -16.93 -1.23 -23.41
C ARG A 4 -16.50 -0.11 -22.48
N LEU A 5 -15.26 -0.13 -21.99
CA LEU A 5 -14.70 0.94 -21.13
C LEU A 5 -14.45 2.24 -21.90
N GLY A 6 -14.27 2.15 -23.23
CA GLY A 6 -13.97 3.31 -24.08
C GLY A 6 -15.14 3.88 -24.88
N ALA A 7 -16.35 3.32 -24.76
CA ALA A 7 -17.51 3.77 -25.53
C ALA A 7 -17.94 5.19 -25.08
N GLY A 8 -17.68 6.19 -25.92
CA GLY A 8 -18.06 7.58 -25.69
C GLY A 8 -16.97 8.49 -25.10
N LEU A 9 -15.75 7.96 -24.89
CA LEU A 9 -14.61 8.75 -24.43
C LEU A 9 -13.72 9.17 -25.62
N SER A 10 -13.07 10.35 -25.49
CA SER A 10 -11.98 10.74 -26.39
C SER A 10 -10.84 9.72 -26.32
N LEU A 11 -10.03 9.61 -27.37
CA LEU A 11 -8.87 8.68 -27.39
C LEU A 11 -7.96 8.88 -26.18
N GLU A 12 -7.69 10.11 -25.81
CA GLU A 12 -6.87 10.48 -24.64
C GLU A 12 -7.51 10.03 -23.32
N ALA A 13 -8.82 10.24 -23.16
CA ALA A 13 -9.53 9.81 -21.95
C ALA A 13 -9.61 8.30 -21.84
N ARG A 14 -9.71 7.58 -22.97
CA ARG A 14 -9.70 6.14 -23.04
C ARG A 14 -8.34 5.56 -22.60
N GLU A 15 -7.23 6.11 -23.11
CA GLU A 15 -5.87 5.75 -22.73
C GLU A 15 -5.61 5.94 -21.24
N VAL A 16 -6.10 7.05 -20.66
CA VAL A 16 -6.00 7.33 -19.23
C VAL A 16 -6.79 6.29 -18.39
N VAL A 17 -8.03 5.98 -18.81
CA VAL A 17 -8.86 4.98 -18.10
C VAL A 17 -8.26 3.58 -18.21
N GLU A 18 -7.78 3.19 -19.38
CA GLU A 18 -7.11 1.89 -19.56
C GLU A 18 -5.81 1.80 -18.74
N GLY A 19 -5.03 2.88 -18.69
CA GLY A 19 -3.82 2.98 -17.86
C GLY A 19 -4.11 2.89 -16.36
N LEU A 20 -5.16 3.54 -15.88
CA LEU A 20 -5.55 3.54 -14.46
C LEU A 20 -6.18 2.19 -14.03
N VAL A 21 -7.01 1.59 -14.88
CA VAL A 21 -7.79 0.38 -14.54
C VAL A 21 -7.00 -0.89 -14.81
N LEU A 22 -6.26 -0.93 -15.92
CA LEU A 22 -5.55 -2.12 -16.38
C LEU A 22 -4.04 -2.08 -16.08
N GLY A 23 -3.51 -0.93 -15.61
CA GLY A 23 -2.08 -0.76 -15.37
C GLY A 23 -1.23 -0.76 -16.65
N ASP A 24 -1.87 -0.59 -17.81
CA ASP A 24 -1.21 -0.60 -19.11
C ASP A 24 -0.48 0.72 -19.35
N LYS A 25 0.85 0.66 -19.29
CA LYS A 25 1.70 1.86 -19.48
C LYS A 25 1.91 2.21 -20.96
N GLY A 26 1.66 1.28 -21.88
CA GLY A 26 1.90 1.48 -23.32
C GLY A 26 0.94 2.49 -23.97
N GLY A 27 -0.30 2.61 -23.47
CA GLY A 27 -1.28 3.59 -23.94
C GLY A 27 -1.15 4.98 -23.31
N LEU A 28 -0.31 5.13 -22.28
CA LEU A 28 -0.13 6.39 -21.55
C LEU A 28 1.04 7.25 -22.04
N GLU A 29 1.76 6.84 -23.09
CA GLU A 29 2.96 7.55 -23.55
C GLU A 29 2.66 9.02 -23.97
N THR A 30 1.49 9.29 -24.51
CA THR A 30 1.03 10.64 -24.89
C THR A 30 0.54 11.47 -23.70
N ALA A 31 -0.15 10.85 -22.76
CA ALA A 31 -0.71 11.54 -21.59
C ALA A 31 0.30 11.66 -20.42
N TYR A 32 1.29 10.75 -20.33
CA TYR A 32 2.27 10.71 -19.23
C TYR A 32 3.03 12.02 -19.01
N PRO A 33 3.51 12.74 -20.05
CA PRO A 33 4.18 14.03 -19.86
C PRO A 33 3.27 15.11 -19.27
N LEU A 34 1.97 15.09 -19.59
CA LEU A 34 0.98 16.03 -19.02
C LEU A 34 0.75 15.75 -17.52
N PHE A 35 0.60 14.47 -17.15
CA PHE A 35 0.48 14.05 -15.75
C PHE A 35 1.76 14.35 -14.95
N GLN A 36 2.91 14.23 -15.58
CA GLN A 36 4.19 14.54 -14.95
C GLN A 36 4.34 16.03 -14.66
N ARG A 37 3.96 16.89 -15.62
CA ARG A 37 3.94 18.36 -15.44
C ARG A 37 2.91 18.82 -14.40
N ALA A 38 1.77 18.13 -14.31
CA ALA A 38 0.76 18.39 -13.31
C ALA A 38 1.11 17.83 -11.90
N GLY A 39 2.26 17.15 -11.74
CA GLY A 39 2.63 16.49 -10.49
C GLY A 39 1.81 15.25 -10.16
N LEU A 40 0.98 14.78 -11.09
CA LEU A 40 0.04 13.66 -10.90
C LEU A 40 0.57 12.32 -11.39
N ALA A 41 1.82 12.24 -11.86
CA ALA A 41 2.43 11.00 -12.36
C ALA A 41 2.44 9.88 -11.31
N HIS A 42 2.47 10.24 -10.02
CA HIS A 42 2.41 9.28 -8.92
C HIS A 42 1.04 8.60 -8.76
N LEU A 43 -0.04 9.20 -9.28
CA LEU A 43 -1.38 8.59 -9.28
C LEU A 43 -1.52 7.51 -10.34
N LEU A 44 -0.79 7.64 -11.46
CA LEU A 44 -0.76 6.63 -12.54
C LEU A 44 0.10 5.42 -12.18
N ALA A 45 1.07 5.60 -11.30
CA ALA A 45 1.85 4.49 -10.77
C ALA A 45 1.05 3.80 -9.65
N LEU A 46 0.88 2.47 -9.74
CA LEU A 46 0.37 1.68 -8.64
C LEU A 46 1.23 1.95 -7.41
N SER A 47 0.63 2.66 -6.44
CA SER A 47 1.34 3.20 -5.28
C SER A 47 1.22 2.29 -4.06
N GLY A 48 2.04 2.54 -3.05
CA GLY A 48 1.92 1.86 -1.75
C GLY A 48 0.55 2.04 -1.09
N LEU A 49 -0.19 3.10 -1.43
CA LEU A 49 -1.56 3.30 -0.97
C LEU A 49 -2.48 2.17 -1.42
N HIS A 50 -2.34 1.68 -2.67
CA HIS A 50 -3.15 0.56 -3.17
C HIS A 50 -2.91 -0.72 -2.36
N VAL A 51 -1.65 -0.99 -1.97
CA VAL A 51 -1.33 -2.10 -1.06
C VAL A 51 -2.00 -1.90 0.29
N GLY A 52 -1.92 -0.70 0.85
CA GLY A 52 -2.55 -0.37 2.14
C GLY A 52 -4.06 -0.56 2.12
N VAL A 53 -4.73 -0.09 1.05
CA VAL A 53 -6.18 -0.25 0.85
C VAL A 53 -6.55 -1.73 0.68
N LEU A 54 -5.82 -2.47 -0.18
CA LEU A 54 -6.04 -3.90 -0.39
C LEU A 54 -5.93 -4.68 0.93
N VAL A 55 -4.83 -4.47 1.66
CA VAL A 55 -4.58 -5.13 2.95
C VAL A 55 -5.63 -4.73 3.99
N GLY A 56 -5.99 -3.44 4.04
CA GLY A 56 -7.03 -2.94 4.93
C GLY A 56 -8.37 -3.63 4.69
N PHE A 57 -8.82 -3.68 3.45
CA PHE A 57 -10.06 -4.38 3.08
C PHE A 57 -9.99 -5.88 3.36
N ALA A 58 -8.86 -6.53 3.07
CA ALA A 58 -8.69 -7.95 3.35
C ALA A 58 -8.76 -8.23 4.86
N VAL A 59 -8.04 -7.47 5.68
CA VAL A 59 -8.04 -7.64 7.14
C VAL A 59 -9.41 -7.34 7.76
N LEU A 60 -10.13 -6.33 7.26
CA LEU A 60 -11.47 -5.98 7.72
C LEU A 60 -12.51 -7.01 7.25
N GLY A 61 -12.50 -7.38 5.97
CA GLY A 61 -13.45 -8.35 5.41
C GLY A 61 -13.28 -9.76 5.99
N LEU A 62 -12.06 -10.13 6.35
CA LEU A 62 -11.73 -11.42 6.96
C LEU A 62 -11.76 -11.36 8.51
N TYR A 63 -12.37 -10.31 9.08
CA TYR A 63 -12.43 -10.13 10.54
C TYR A 63 -12.93 -11.37 11.31
N PRO A 64 -13.97 -12.12 10.85
CA PRO A 64 -14.48 -13.29 11.54
C PRO A 64 -13.46 -14.43 11.72
N LEU A 65 -12.38 -14.46 10.90
CA LEU A 65 -11.34 -15.50 10.95
C LEU A 65 -10.30 -15.24 12.07
N GLY A 66 -10.47 -14.22 12.90
CA GLY A 66 -9.54 -13.90 13.97
C GLY A 66 -8.12 -13.63 13.45
N ARG A 67 -7.11 -14.27 14.04
CA ARG A 67 -5.70 -14.08 13.66
C ARG A 67 -5.36 -14.58 12.25
N TRP A 68 -6.10 -15.57 11.72
CA TRP A 68 -5.83 -16.15 10.40
C TRP A 68 -6.04 -15.15 9.27
N ARG A 69 -6.85 -14.09 9.48
CA ARG A 69 -7.02 -12.99 8.52
C ARG A 69 -5.70 -12.37 8.06
N TYR A 70 -4.71 -12.31 8.96
CA TYR A 70 -3.40 -11.73 8.63
C TYR A 70 -2.60 -12.61 7.67
N LEU A 71 -2.65 -13.94 7.82
CA LEU A 71 -1.99 -14.87 6.88
C LEU A 71 -2.69 -14.87 5.51
N LEU A 72 -4.01 -14.80 5.49
CA LEU A 72 -4.76 -14.73 4.23
C LEU A 72 -4.48 -13.41 3.51
N ALA A 73 -4.47 -12.29 4.23
CA ALA A 73 -4.07 -11.00 3.67
C ALA A 73 -2.61 -11.01 3.17
N LEU A 74 -1.71 -11.67 3.89
CA LEU A 74 -0.31 -11.86 3.47
C LEU A 74 -0.22 -12.64 2.15
N ALA A 75 -1.01 -13.70 1.99
CA ALA A 75 -1.04 -14.51 0.76
C ALA A 75 -1.55 -13.73 -0.46
N LEU A 76 -2.37 -12.69 -0.27
CA LEU A 76 -2.84 -11.83 -1.37
C LEU A 76 -1.73 -10.94 -1.94
N LEU A 77 -0.68 -10.59 -1.16
CA LEU A 77 0.36 -9.67 -1.60
C LEU A 77 1.17 -10.17 -2.80
N PRO A 78 1.71 -11.41 -2.82
CA PRO A 78 2.43 -11.91 -3.99
C PRO A 78 1.51 -12.03 -5.21
N PHE A 79 0.25 -12.43 -5.03
CA PHE A 79 -0.72 -12.48 -6.11
C PHE A 79 -0.97 -11.07 -6.70
N TYR A 80 -1.13 -10.06 -5.83
CA TYR A 80 -1.28 -8.68 -6.27
C TYR A 80 -0.04 -8.15 -7.00
N LEU A 81 1.18 -8.48 -6.52
CA LEU A 81 2.43 -8.11 -7.20
C LEU A 81 2.53 -8.72 -8.61
N LEU A 82 2.08 -9.97 -8.78
CA LEU A 82 2.06 -10.63 -10.09
C LEU A 82 1.08 -9.97 -11.05
N LEU A 83 -0.10 -9.57 -10.57
CA LEU A 83 -1.12 -8.91 -11.39
C LEU A 83 -0.74 -7.48 -11.76
N ALA A 84 -0.21 -6.72 -10.80
CA ALA A 84 0.08 -5.29 -10.95
C ALA A 84 1.43 -5.00 -11.59
N GLY A 85 2.31 -6.00 -11.62
CA GLY A 85 3.71 -5.86 -12.01
C GLY A 85 4.60 -5.30 -10.88
N PRO A 86 5.84 -5.76 -10.75
CA PRO A 86 6.73 -5.42 -9.65
C PRO A 86 7.38 -4.03 -9.82
N SER A 87 6.65 -2.95 -9.54
CA SER A 87 7.27 -1.63 -9.43
C SER A 87 8.05 -1.49 -8.11
N PRO A 88 9.14 -0.70 -8.04
CA PRO A 88 9.91 -0.53 -6.81
C PRO A 88 9.08 -0.03 -5.62
N SER A 89 8.09 0.83 -5.86
CA SER A 89 7.17 1.34 -4.85
C SER A 89 6.26 0.24 -4.31
N LEU A 90 5.71 -0.59 -5.21
CA LEU A 90 4.80 -1.67 -4.86
C LEU A 90 5.52 -2.78 -4.08
N VAL A 91 6.74 -3.13 -4.50
CA VAL A 91 7.57 -4.13 -3.79
C VAL A 91 7.88 -3.66 -2.37
N ARG A 92 8.27 -2.39 -2.19
CA ARG A 92 8.52 -1.83 -0.85
C ARG A 92 7.27 -1.91 0.03
N ALA A 93 6.15 -1.43 -0.48
CA ALA A 93 4.89 -1.43 0.27
C ALA A 93 4.44 -2.85 0.64
N SER A 94 4.57 -3.81 -0.29
CA SER A 94 4.24 -5.21 -0.04
C SER A 94 5.16 -5.85 1.00
N LEU A 95 6.45 -5.52 0.99
CA LEU A 95 7.40 -6.01 2.00
C LEU A 95 7.06 -5.47 3.39
N MET A 96 6.84 -4.14 3.50
CA MET A 96 6.44 -3.51 4.78
C MET A 96 5.13 -4.09 5.30
N ALA A 97 4.11 -4.18 4.44
CA ALA A 97 2.80 -4.74 4.79
C ALA A 97 2.90 -6.22 5.19
N GLY A 98 3.66 -7.01 4.43
CA GLY A 98 3.84 -8.44 4.70
C GLY A 98 4.49 -8.71 6.05
N LEU A 99 5.58 -8.01 6.37
CA LEU A 99 6.24 -8.13 7.68
C LEU A 99 5.35 -7.63 8.82
N SER A 100 4.57 -6.56 8.59
CA SER A 100 3.61 -6.06 9.58
C SER A 100 2.49 -7.06 9.84
N LEU A 101 1.92 -7.68 8.78
CA LEU A 101 0.90 -8.72 8.90
C LEU A 101 1.43 -9.95 9.64
N LEU A 102 2.67 -10.34 9.36
CA LEU A 102 3.33 -11.44 10.06
C LEU A 102 3.51 -11.11 11.55
N GLY A 103 3.96 -9.91 11.89
CA GLY A 103 4.08 -9.43 13.26
C GLY A 103 2.73 -9.45 14.00
N LEU A 104 1.65 -8.99 13.34
CA LEU A 104 0.30 -9.05 13.90
C LEU A 104 -0.21 -10.49 14.08
N PHE A 105 0.10 -11.38 13.14
CA PHE A 105 -0.21 -12.81 13.28
C PHE A 105 0.51 -13.45 14.47
N LEU A 106 1.76 -13.07 14.71
CA LEU A 106 2.57 -13.55 15.85
C LEU A 106 2.16 -12.92 17.20
N GLY A 107 1.24 -11.94 17.17
CA GLY A 107 0.73 -11.30 18.39
C GLY A 107 1.62 -10.16 18.92
N LEU A 108 2.53 -9.61 18.11
CA LEU A 108 3.45 -8.53 18.52
C LEU A 108 2.75 -7.16 18.65
N GLY A 109 1.47 -7.07 18.26
CA GLY A 109 0.69 -5.86 18.38
C GLY A 109 1.25 -4.66 17.61
N GLY A 110 0.97 -3.44 18.08
CA GLY A 110 1.41 -2.20 17.41
C GLY A 110 2.94 -2.00 17.41
N ALA A 111 3.64 -2.47 18.43
CA ALA A 111 5.11 -2.45 18.48
C ALA A 111 5.71 -3.31 17.34
N GLY A 112 5.05 -4.40 16.98
CA GLY A 112 5.45 -5.26 15.87
C GLY A 112 5.46 -4.55 14.52
N VAL A 113 4.61 -3.55 14.31
CA VAL A 113 4.58 -2.77 13.06
C VAL A 113 5.87 -1.94 12.89
N VAL A 114 6.32 -1.28 13.95
CA VAL A 114 7.56 -0.49 13.92
C VAL A 114 8.78 -1.40 13.72
N GLN A 115 8.80 -2.56 14.40
CA GLN A 115 9.86 -3.56 14.23
C GLN A 115 9.87 -4.14 12.80
N ALA A 116 8.68 -4.44 12.25
CA ALA A 116 8.53 -4.91 10.88
C ALA A 116 9.03 -3.87 9.86
N LEU A 117 8.78 -2.58 10.12
CA LEU A 117 9.27 -1.48 9.29
C LEU A 117 10.80 -1.40 9.33
N GLY A 118 11.41 -1.50 10.52
CA GLY A 118 12.85 -1.56 10.70
C GLY A 118 13.48 -2.76 10.00
N LEU A 119 12.87 -3.93 10.10
CA LEU A 119 13.33 -5.14 9.42
C LEU A 119 13.20 -5.00 7.89
N ALA A 120 12.10 -4.44 7.40
CA ALA A 120 11.92 -4.17 5.96
C ALA A 120 13.00 -3.21 5.43
N LEU A 121 13.30 -2.15 6.18
CA LEU A 121 14.36 -1.19 5.88
C LEU A 121 15.71 -1.91 5.80
N PHE A 122 16.06 -2.68 6.83
CA PHE A 122 17.32 -3.42 6.89
C PHE A 122 17.48 -4.38 5.72
N LEU A 123 16.47 -5.21 5.44
CA LEU A 123 16.50 -6.16 4.32
C LEU A 123 16.64 -5.48 2.97
N GLN A 124 15.97 -4.35 2.75
CA GLN A 124 16.11 -3.63 1.48
C GLN A 124 17.46 -2.97 1.32
N LEU A 125 18.03 -2.40 2.38
CA LEU A 125 19.37 -1.81 2.33
C LEU A 125 20.46 -2.86 2.20
N LEU A 126 20.26 -4.05 2.73
CA LEU A 126 21.17 -5.17 2.55
C LEU A 126 21.23 -5.62 1.09
N LEU A 127 20.10 -5.61 0.38
CA LEU A 127 20.00 -6.01 -1.02
C LEU A 127 20.37 -4.89 -1.99
N ARG A 128 20.06 -3.64 -1.65
CA ARG A 128 20.26 -2.46 -2.49
C ARG A 128 20.58 -1.23 -1.64
N PRO A 129 21.84 -1.07 -1.19
CA PRO A 129 22.24 0.05 -0.34
C PRO A 129 22.06 1.41 -1.03
N GLU A 130 22.17 1.45 -2.37
CA GLU A 130 21.95 2.66 -3.17
C GLU A 130 20.50 3.19 -3.08
N ALA A 131 19.54 2.36 -2.68
CA ALA A 131 18.15 2.77 -2.54
C ALA A 131 17.97 3.88 -1.49
N LEU A 132 18.86 3.97 -0.50
CA LEU A 132 18.82 5.00 0.54
C LEU A 132 18.87 6.42 -0.04
N LEU A 133 19.57 6.63 -1.14
CA LEU A 133 19.70 7.93 -1.80
C LEU A 133 18.46 8.30 -2.62
N GLY A 134 17.54 7.37 -2.83
CA GLY A 134 16.31 7.59 -3.59
C GLY A 134 15.23 8.31 -2.77
N LEU A 135 14.79 9.50 -3.22
CA LEU A 135 13.71 10.27 -2.57
C LEU A 135 12.44 9.43 -2.37
N GLY A 136 12.06 8.62 -3.36
CA GLY A 136 10.88 7.75 -3.24
C GLY A 136 11.01 6.67 -2.17
N PHE A 137 12.23 6.21 -1.89
CA PHE A 137 12.53 5.29 -0.80
C PHE A 137 12.34 6.00 0.56
N GLN A 138 13.00 7.13 0.75
CA GLN A 138 12.93 7.92 1.98
C GLN A 138 11.51 8.33 2.32
N LEU A 139 10.77 8.91 1.36
CA LEU A 139 9.39 9.33 1.55
C LEU A 139 8.46 8.18 1.91
N SER A 140 8.63 6.99 1.31
CA SER A 140 7.82 5.82 1.63
C SER A 140 8.00 5.38 3.08
N TYR A 141 9.24 5.28 3.56
CA TYR A 141 9.54 4.88 4.93
C TYR A 141 9.11 5.94 5.95
N LEU A 142 9.36 7.23 5.66
CA LEU A 142 8.94 8.32 6.53
C LEU A 142 7.41 8.42 6.65
N ALA A 143 6.67 8.22 5.56
CA ALA A 143 5.22 8.23 5.57
C ALA A 143 4.65 7.10 6.44
N VAL A 144 5.13 5.86 6.27
CA VAL A 144 4.65 4.72 7.07
C VAL A 144 5.06 4.85 8.53
N LEU A 145 6.29 5.31 8.81
CA LEU A 145 6.75 5.58 10.17
C LEU A 145 5.90 6.67 10.84
N GLY A 146 5.64 7.77 10.14
CA GLY A 146 4.77 8.84 10.61
C GLY A 146 3.38 8.33 10.97
N LEU A 147 2.76 7.53 10.10
CA LEU A 147 1.47 6.90 10.39
C LEU A 147 1.54 5.96 11.60
N ALA A 148 2.59 5.13 11.70
CA ALA A 148 2.75 4.19 12.81
C ALA A 148 2.92 4.88 14.17
N LEU A 149 3.52 6.08 14.20
CA LEU A 149 3.71 6.86 15.41
C LEU A 149 2.51 7.74 15.74
N VAL A 150 1.91 8.38 14.73
CA VAL A 150 0.83 9.38 14.91
C VAL A 150 -0.52 8.72 15.17
N LEU A 151 -0.86 7.63 14.45
CA LEU A 151 -2.16 6.97 14.64
C LEU A 151 -2.43 6.50 16.06
N PRO A 152 -1.49 5.88 16.79
CA PRO A 152 -1.69 5.55 18.21
C PRO A 152 -1.88 6.78 19.09
N ALA A 153 -1.18 7.88 18.79
CA ALA A 153 -1.27 9.14 19.54
C ALA A 153 -2.62 9.86 19.32
N LEU A 154 -3.23 9.68 18.15
CA LEU A 154 -4.55 10.24 17.82
C LEU A 154 -5.72 9.41 18.37
N ARG A 155 -5.47 8.26 19.02
CA ARG A 155 -6.52 7.51 19.70
C ARG A 155 -7.05 8.41 20.81
N LEU A 156 -8.23 9.01 20.55
CA LEU A 156 -9.00 9.73 21.56
C LEU A 156 -9.19 8.82 22.77
N PRO A 157 -9.11 9.35 24.00
CA PRO A 157 -9.42 8.57 25.19
C PRO A 157 -10.80 7.92 25.01
N PRO A 158 -11.03 6.70 25.53
CA PRO A 158 -12.33 6.06 25.42
C PRO A 158 -13.37 7.02 25.98
N GLY A 159 -14.38 7.34 25.14
CA GLY A 159 -15.47 8.22 25.54
C GLY A 159 -16.13 7.69 26.82
N PRO A 160 -16.95 8.49 27.53
CA PRO A 160 -17.49 8.19 28.87
C PRO A 160 -18.17 6.80 28.97
N ARG A 161 -18.56 6.19 27.85
CA ARG A 161 -19.07 4.82 27.81
C ARG A 161 -18.02 3.72 28.10
N GLY A 162 -16.75 4.00 27.92
CA GLY A 162 -15.67 3.05 28.22
C GLY A 162 -15.43 2.83 29.71
N TYR A 163 -15.79 3.79 30.54
CA TYR A 163 -15.65 3.71 31.99
C TYR A 163 -16.81 2.99 32.70
N LEU A 164 -17.94 2.80 32.01
CA LEU A 164 -19.15 2.19 32.59
C LEU A 164 -19.21 0.66 32.42
N LEU A 165 -18.36 0.08 31.60
CA LEU A 165 -18.35 -1.36 31.30
C LEU A 165 -17.10 -2.08 31.85
N GLY A 166 -16.27 -1.43 32.66
CA GLY A 166 -15.04 -1.95 33.26
C GLY A 166 -15.06 -2.04 34.79
N GLY A 167 -16.26 -2.10 35.37
CA GLY A 167 -16.44 -2.37 36.81
C GLY A 167 -16.93 -3.78 37.10
#